data_b040ea30fc2f35bf968dc725da4d0846
#
_entry.id   b040ea30fc2f35bf968dc725da4d0846
#
_cell.length_a   1.000
_cell.length_b   1.000
_cell.length_c   1.000
_cell.angle_alpha   90.00
_cell.angle_beta   90.00
_cell.angle_gamma   90.00
#
_symmetry.space_group_name_H-M   'P 1'
#
loop_
_entity.id
_entity.type
_entity.pdbx_description
1 polymer ?
#
loop_
_entity_poly.entity_id
_entity_poly.type
_entity_poly.pdbx_seq_one_letter_code
_entity_poly.pdbx_strand_id
1 'polypeptide(L)'
;MKIAFLASECAPYLKTGGLGDVVQALPEALSKLPKVEVSVFLPYYSRIKYSGQWKTDFLGYFDVQLAWRREYVGIFRLKTRKKKLQVYFLDNEQYFNRPSAYGYPDDGERFAYFSRACLESLRYLGMQPDIVHCHDWQ
;
A
#
# COMPACT_ATOMS: atom_id res chain seq x y z
N MET A 1 9.18 15.70 -8.94
CA MET A 1 7.86 15.07 -9.18
C MET A 1 7.67 13.95 -8.17
N LYS A 2 6.56 13.95 -7.47
CA LYS A 2 6.21 12.93 -6.47
C LYS A 2 5.08 12.07 -7.00
N ILE A 3 5.25 10.76 -6.98
CA ILE A 3 4.28 9.80 -7.53
C ILE A 3 3.88 8.84 -6.42
N ALA A 4 2.58 8.70 -6.18
CA ALA A 4 2.03 7.69 -5.29
C ALA A 4 1.42 6.55 -6.11
N PHE A 5 1.92 5.33 -5.94
CA PHE A 5 1.37 4.11 -6.49
C PHE A 5 0.43 3.47 -5.48
N LEU A 6 -0.79 3.19 -5.88
CA LEU A 6 -1.77 2.47 -5.08
C LEU A 6 -2.02 1.13 -5.76
N ALA A 7 -1.67 0.03 -5.11
CA ALA A 7 -1.76 -1.29 -5.69
C ALA A 7 -2.07 -2.36 -4.64
N SER A 8 -2.71 -3.44 -5.08
CA SER A 8 -3.05 -4.57 -4.23
C SER A 8 -1.91 -5.58 -4.08
N GLU A 9 -0.91 -5.54 -4.96
CA GLU A 9 0.26 -6.41 -4.91
C GLU A 9 1.51 -5.72 -5.45
N CYS A 10 2.66 -6.15 -4.97
CA CYS A 10 3.98 -5.70 -5.41
C CYS A 10 5.02 -6.76 -5.03
N ALA A 11 5.76 -7.27 -6.01
CA ALA A 11 6.91 -8.12 -5.72
C ALA A 11 8.03 -7.29 -5.04
N PRO A 12 8.83 -7.85 -4.14
CA PRO A 12 8.83 -9.24 -3.66
C PRO A 12 7.90 -9.47 -2.45
N TYR A 13 7.12 -8.46 -2.02
CA TYR A 13 6.32 -8.53 -0.78
C TYR A 13 5.15 -9.49 -0.91
N LEU A 14 4.33 -9.29 -1.94
CA LEU A 14 3.25 -10.18 -2.32
C LEU A 14 3.04 -10.10 -3.83
N LYS A 15 2.99 -11.26 -4.48
CA LYS A 15 2.74 -11.40 -5.91
C LYS A 15 1.84 -12.60 -6.15
N THR A 16 0.77 -12.38 -6.93
CA THR A 16 -0.11 -13.44 -7.43
C THR A 16 -0.11 -13.50 -8.96
N GLY A 17 0.22 -12.40 -9.62
CA GLY A 17 0.22 -12.27 -11.08
C GLY A 17 1.17 -11.18 -11.59
N GLY A 18 0.96 -10.77 -12.84
CA GLY A 18 1.81 -9.77 -13.51
C GLY A 18 1.75 -8.38 -12.90
N LEU A 19 0.67 -8.03 -12.19
CA LEU A 19 0.56 -6.75 -11.49
C LEU A 19 1.69 -6.57 -10.49
N GLY A 20 2.02 -7.62 -9.71
CA GLY A 20 3.11 -7.57 -8.75
C GLY A 20 4.46 -7.24 -9.39
N ASP A 21 4.74 -7.73 -10.58
CA ASP A 21 5.97 -7.44 -11.33
C ASP A 21 6.00 -5.98 -11.82
N VAL A 22 4.88 -5.48 -12.34
CA VAL A 22 4.77 -4.10 -12.82
C VAL A 22 4.95 -3.12 -11.67
N VAL A 23 4.30 -3.36 -10.53
CA VAL A 23 4.37 -2.48 -9.35
C VAL A 23 5.75 -2.54 -8.67
N GLN A 24 6.54 -3.58 -8.90
CA GLN A 24 7.95 -3.61 -8.53
C GLN A 24 8.81 -2.81 -9.53
N ALA A 25 8.72 -3.15 -10.81
CA ALA A 25 9.67 -2.67 -11.82
C ALA A 25 9.49 -1.19 -12.16
N LEU A 26 8.25 -0.73 -12.32
CA LEU A 26 7.96 0.65 -12.74
C LEU A 26 8.35 1.68 -11.66
N PRO A 27 7.98 1.54 -10.38
CA PRO A 27 8.44 2.41 -9.32
C PRO A 27 9.96 2.45 -9.18
N GLU A 28 10.63 1.29 -9.31
CA GLU A 28 12.09 1.24 -9.27
C GLU A 28 12.73 2.01 -10.42
N ALA A 29 12.22 1.86 -11.63
CA ALA A 29 12.72 2.58 -12.82
C ALA A 29 12.50 4.09 -12.66
N LEU A 30 11.31 4.52 -12.26
CA LEU A 30 10.98 5.94 -12.07
C LEU A 30 11.80 6.59 -10.97
N SER A 31 12.07 5.88 -9.88
CA SER A 31 12.87 6.42 -8.76
C SER A 31 14.33 6.70 -9.12
N LYS A 32 14.83 6.12 -10.22
CA LYS A 32 16.18 6.40 -10.76
C LYS A 32 16.25 7.72 -11.52
N LEU A 33 15.12 8.24 -11.97
CA LEU A 33 15.07 9.51 -12.68
C LEU A 33 15.42 10.69 -11.79
N PRO A 34 16.06 11.74 -12.31
CA PRO A 34 16.33 12.95 -11.53
C PRO A 34 15.05 13.61 -11.07
N LYS A 35 15.03 14.07 -9.80
CA LYS A 35 13.90 14.80 -9.20
C LYS A 35 12.57 14.04 -9.17
N VAL A 36 12.61 12.70 -9.23
CA VAL A 36 11.42 11.84 -9.07
C VAL A 36 11.52 11.10 -7.73
N GLU A 37 10.46 11.17 -6.95
CA GLU A 37 10.27 10.41 -5.71
C GLU A 37 9.02 9.56 -5.85
N VAL A 38 9.09 8.31 -5.44
CA VAL A 38 8.00 7.36 -5.57
C VAL A 38 7.63 6.78 -4.21
N SER A 39 6.34 6.72 -3.94
CA SER A 39 5.78 6.04 -2.78
C SER A 39 4.81 4.97 -3.25
N VAL A 40 4.95 3.76 -2.74
CA VAL A 40 4.06 2.63 -3.06
C VAL A 40 3.25 2.29 -1.83
N PHE A 41 1.92 2.23 -1.97
CA PHE A 41 0.99 1.84 -0.91
C PHE A 41 0.41 0.46 -1.22
N LEU A 42 0.48 -0.43 -0.23
CA LEU A 42 0.04 -1.82 -0.32
C LEU A 42 -0.79 -2.18 0.91
N PRO A 43 -1.74 -3.12 0.80
CA PRO A 43 -2.33 -3.72 1.97
C PRO A 43 -1.27 -4.48 2.79
N TYR A 44 -1.35 -4.40 4.11
CA TYR A 44 -0.44 -5.14 4.99
C TYR A 44 -0.97 -6.58 5.21
N TYR A 45 -0.93 -7.37 4.16
CA TYR A 45 -1.35 -8.76 4.22
C TYR A 45 -0.59 -9.55 5.29
N SER A 46 -1.24 -10.53 5.89
CA SER A 46 -0.64 -11.40 6.90
C SER A 46 0.67 -12.07 6.43
N ARG A 47 0.74 -12.44 5.15
CA ARG A 47 1.95 -13.01 4.54
C ARG A 47 3.14 -12.06 4.56
N ILE A 48 2.90 -10.76 4.54
CA ILE A 48 3.97 -9.74 4.68
C ILE A 48 4.24 -9.48 6.16
N LYS A 49 3.18 -9.19 6.91
CA LYS A 49 3.23 -8.73 8.30
C LYS A 49 3.89 -9.75 9.24
N TYR A 50 3.56 -11.03 9.07
CA TYR A 50 4.01 -12.10 9.94
C TYR A 50 5.13 -12.97 9.36
N SER A 51 5.68 -12.61 8.19
CA SER A 51 6.78 -13.36 7.56
C SER A 51 8.11 -13.26 8.31
N GLY A 52 8.30 -12.19 9.08
CA GLY A 52 9.59 -11.87 9.70
C GLY A 52 10.67 -11.37 8.72
N GLN A 53 10.37 -11.30 7.41
CA GLN A 53 11.33 -10.89 6.37
C GLN A 53 11.47 -9.38 6.24
N TRP A 54 10.41 -8.63 6.56
CA TRP A 54 10.32 -7.20 6.29
C TRP A 54 10.28 -6.41 7.59
N LYS A 55 11.29 -5.59 7.82
CA LYS A 55 11.31 -4.67 8.96
C LYS A 55 10.59 -3.40 8.60
N THR A 56 9.68 -2.97 9.47
CA THR A 56 8.87 -1.76 9.27
C THR A 56 8.95 -0.83 10.47
N ASP A 57 8.67 0.45 10.24
CA ASP A 57 8.40 1.44 11.27
C ASP A 57 6.90 1.71 11.32
N PHE A 58 6.30 1.65 12.50
CA PHE A 58 4.92 2.08 12.71
C PHE A 58 4.86 3.61 12.75
N LEU A 59 4.10 4.22 11.84
CA LEU A 59 4.03 5.68 11.72
C LEU A 59 2.81 6.29 12.41
N GLY A 60 1.85 5.46 12.80
CA GLY A 60 0.62 5.90 13.44
C GLY A 60 -0.62 5.26 12.83
N TYR A 61 -1.78 5.72 13.28
CA TYR A 61 -3.07 5.19 12.83
C TYR A 61 -4.13 6.27 12.81
N PHE A 62 -5.18 6.01 12.08
CA PHE A 62 -6.39 6.81 12.03
C PHE A 62 -7.58 5.93 11.66
N ASP A 63 -8.79 6.48 11.70
CA ASP A 63 -9.99 5.80 11.24
C ASP A 63 -10.48 6.43 9.94
N VAL A 64 -10.90 5.58 9.00
CA VAL A 64 -11.62 6.01 7.79
C VAL A 64 -13.10 5.73 7.91
N GLN A 65 -13.92 6.65 7.40
CA GLN A 65 -15.35 6.44 7.26
C GLN A 65 -15.62 5.61 6.00
N LEU A 66 -16.23 4.44 6.17
CA LEU A 66 -16.66 3.56 5.09
C LEU A 66 -18.18 3.33 5.23
N ALA A 67 -18.97 4.11 4.50
CA ALA A 67 -20.42 4.19 4.69
C ALA A 67 -20.78 4.54 6.14
N TRP A 68 -21.46 3.65 6.85
CA TRP A 68 -21.85 3.83 8.27
C TRP A 68 -20.79 3.34 9.26
N ARG A 69 -19.70 2.73 8.78
CA ARG A 69 -18.63 2.16 9.61
C ARG A 69 -17.45 3.12 9.74
N ARG A 70 -16.74 2.97 10.83
CA ARG A 70 -15.41 3.55 11.01
C ARG A 70 -14.42 2.40 11.09
N GLU A 71 -13.46 2.40 10.18
CA GLU A 71 -12.48 1.32 10.03
C GLU A 71 -11.08 1.83 10.33
N TYR A 72 -10.35 1.09 11.15
CA TYR A 72 -8.97 1.38 11.53
C TYR A 72 -8.04 1.30 10.32
N VAL A 73 -7.07 2.21 10.26
CA VAL A 73 -5.94 2.17 9.32
C VAL A 73 -4.65 2.38 10.10
N GLY A 74 -3.82 1.35 10.17
CA GLY A 74 -2.44 1.48 10.66
C GLY A 74 -1.49 1.72 9.49
N ILE A 75 -0.53 2.62 9.66
CA ILE A 75 0.47 2.90 8.62
C ILE A 75 1.83 2.40 9.05
N PHE A 76 2.42 1.54 8.24
CA PHE A 76 3.76 1.01 8.42
C PHE A 76 4.62 1.36 7.22
N ARG A 77 5.82 1.85 7.45
CA ARG A 77 6.80 2.13 6.40
C ARG A 77 7.89 1.08 6.40
N LEU A 78 8.20 0.53 5.24
CA LEU A 78 9.32 -0.39 5.07
C LEU A 78 10.65 0.30 5.42
N LYS A 79 11.46 -0.34 6.26
CA LYS A 79 12.84 0.10 6.51
C LYS A 79 13.69 -0.20 5.29
N THR A 80 14.15 0.84 4.61
CA THR A 80 14.96 0.73 3.40
C THR A 80 16.01 1.84 3.34
N ARG A 81 17.12 1.57 2.63
CA ARG A 81 18.13 2.58 2.30
C ARG A 81 17.75 3.41 1.06
N LYS A 82 16.74 3.01 0.32
CA LYS A 82 16.27 3.71 -0.89
C LYS A 82 15.51 4.98 -0.49
N LYS A 83 16.14 6.14 -0.60
CA LYS A 83 15.52 7.42 -0.20
C LYS A 83 14.40 7.88 -1.14
N LYS A 84 14.51 7.58 -2.44
CA LYS A 84 13.57 8.02 -3.49
C LYS A 84 12.44 7.04 -3.77
N LEU A 85 12.47 5.85 -3.16
CA LEU A 85 11.43 4.84 -3.27
C LEU A 85 11.06 4.37 -1.88
N GLN A 86 9.87 4.71 -1.44
CA GLN A 86 9.33 4.32 -0.14
C GLN A 86 8.16 3.37 -0.33
N VAL A 87 8.01 2.40 0.55
CA VAL A 87 6.89 1.46 0.54
C VAL A 87 6.15 1.57 1.87
N TYR A 88 4.85 1.73 1.78
CA TYR A 88 3.94 1.84 2.92
C TYR A 88 2.96 0.67 2.89
N PHE A 89 2.75 0.05 4.04
CA PHE A 89 1.75 -0.99 4.25
C PHE A 89 0.63 -0.44 5.10
N LEU A 90 -0.60 -0.62 4.64
CA LEU A 90 -1.80 -0.20 5.36
C LEU A 90 -2.43 -1.40 6.04
N ASP A 91 -2.52 -1.33 7.36
CA ASP A 91 -2.94 -2.42 8.22
C ASP A 91 -4.40 -2.31 8.61
N ASN A 92 -5.11 -3.40 8.41
CA ASN A 92 -6.41 -3.69 8.99
C ASN A 92 -6.54 -5.21 9.08
N GLU A 93 -6.56 -5.74 10.30
CA GLU A 93 -6.58 -7.20 10.53
C GLU A 93 -7.85 -7.86 9.98
N GLN A 94 -9.00 -7.19 10.06
CA GLN A 94 -10.26 -7.74 9.56
C GLN A 94 -10.20 -7.98 8.04
N TYR A 95 -9.59 -7.06 7.31
CA TYR A 95 -9.55 -7.13 5.84
C TYR A 95 -8.34 -7.87 5.30
N PHE A 96 -7.19 -7.82 5.97
CA PHE A 96 -5.94 -8.30 5.37
C PHE A 96 -5.22 -9.42 6.12
N ASN A 97 -5.67 -9.79 7.33
CA ASN A 97 -5.17 -10.98 8.00
C ASN A 97 -5.91 -12.23 7.49
N ARG A 98 -5.61 -12.60 6.25
CA ARG A 98 -6.27 -13.71 5.57
C ARG A 98 -5.25 -14.55 4.78
N PRO A 99 -5.53 -15.86 4.54
CA PRO A 99 -4.60 -16.75 3.83
C PRO A 99 -4.27 -16.32 2.41
N SER A 100 -5.23 -15.73 1.69
CA SER A 100 -5.08 -15.30 0.30
C SER A 100 -5.26 -13.80 0.14
N ALA A 101 -4.70 -13.24 -0.93
CA ALA A 101 -4.88 -11.82 -1.26
C ALA A 101 -6.30 -11.52 -1.74
N TYR A 102 -6.91 -12.45 -2.48
CA TYR A 102 -8.20 -12.31 -3.16
C TYR A 102 -9.07 -13.56 -2.98
N GLY A 103 -10.30 -13.48 -3.48
CA GLY A 103 -11.23 -14.61 -3.56
C GLY A 103 -12.21 -14.67 -2.39
N TYR A 104 -12.45 -13.57 -1.72
CA TYR A 104 -13.40 -13.48 -0.61
C TYR A 104 -14.69 -12.77 -1.04
N PRO A 105 -15.86 -13.18 -0.47
CA PRO A 105 -17.14 -12.52 -0.78
C PRO A 105 -17.15 -11.01 -0.52
N ASP A 106 -16.31 -10.53 0.40
CA ASP A 106 -16.20 -9.12 0.76
C ASP A 106 -15.04 -8.39 0.06
N ASP A 107 -14.49 -8.94 -1.03
CA ASP A 107 -13.38 -8.29 -1.75
C ASP A 107 -13.72 -6.88 -2.22
N GLY A 108 -14.95 -6.62 -2.65
CA GLY A 108 -15.40 -5.28 -3.00
C GLY A 108 -15.26 -4.29 -1.84
N GLU A 109 -15.67 -4.68 -0.65
CA GLU A 109 -15.55 -3.86 0.57
C GLU A 109 -14.07 -3.68 0.98
N ARG A 110 -13.29 -4.77 0.95
CA ARG A 110 -11.86 -4.75 1.31
C ARG A 110 -11.08 -3.74 0.49
N PHE A 111 -11.28 -3.71 -0.81
CA PHE A 111 -10.54 -2.82 -1.69
C PHE A 111 -11.18 -1.43 -1.85
N ALA A 112 -12.47 -1.27 -1.62
CA ALA A 112 -13.07 0.04 -1.39
C ALA A 112 -12.47 0.70 -0.12
N TYR A 113 -12.34 -0.08 0.96
CA TYR A 113 -11.62 0.35 2.17
C TYR A 113 -10.18 0.74 1.84
N PHE A 114 -9.43 -0.13 1.13
CA PHE A 114 -8.03 0.12 0.81
C PHE A 114 -7.85 1.40 -0.02
N SER A 115 -8.66 1.60 -1.05
CA SER A 115 -8.63 2.81 -1.87
C SER A 115 -8.83 4.08 -1.02
N ARG A 116 -9.81 4.07 -0.13
CA ARG A 116 -10.07 5.19 0.79
C ARG A 116 -8.92 5.37 1.78
N ALA A 117 -8.44 4.29 2.36
CA ALA A 117 -7.34 4.30 3.30
C ALA A 117 -6.05 4.87 2.69
N CYS A 118 -5.74 4.57 1.42
CA CYS A 118 -4.61 5.14 0.71
C CYS A 118 -4.69 6.67 0.63
N LEU A 119 -5.82 7.21 0.18
CA LEU A 119 -6.00 8.66 0.02
C LEU A 119 -5.92 9.40 1.36
N GLU A 120 -6.55 8.86 2.40
CA GLU A 120 -6.48 9.46 3.73
C GLU A 120 -5.07 9.29 4.36
N SER A 121 -4.34 8.23 4.02
CA SER A 121 -2.95 8.05 4.44
C SER A 121 -2.03 9.11 3.84
N LEU A 122 -2.22 9.48 2.58
CA LEU A 122 -1.49 10.59 1.96
C LEU A 122 -1.68 11.88 2.77
N ARG A 123 -2.93 12.17 3.12
CA ARG A 123 -3.28 13.34 3.94
C ARG A 123 -2.67 13.27 5.35
N TYR A 124 -2.81 12.11 6.01
CA TYR A 124 -2.27 11.89 7.36
C TYR A 124 -0.75 12.09 7.42
N LEU A 125 -0.04 11.63 6.38
CA LEU A 125 1.41 11.76 6.26
C LEU A 125 1.87 13.13 5.75
N GLY A 126 0.95 14.06 5.45
CA GLY A 126 1.26 15.36 4.86
C GLY A 126 1.86 15.26 3.45
N MET A 127 1.56 14.19 2.73
CA MET A 127 2.06 13.95 1.38
C MET A 127 1.15 14.59 0.34
N GLN A 128 1.78 15.29 -0.60
CA GLN A 128 1.10 15.89 -1.76
C GLN A 128 1.77 15.38 -3.03
N PRO A 129 1.35 14.20 -3.55
CA PRO A 129 1.88 13.68 -4.79
C PRO A 129 1.39 14.52 -5.98
N ASP A 130 2.25 14.67 -6.99
CA ASP A 130 1.88 15.26 -8.27
C ASP A 130 1.01 14.29 -9.09
N ILE A 131 1.20 12.98 -8.88
CA ILE A 131 0.48 11.89 -9.56
C ILE A 131 0.07 10.85 -8.55
N VAL A 132 -1.19 10.43 -8.59
CA VAL A 132 -1.69 9.21 -7.95
C VAL A 132 -1.93 8.18 -9.05
N HIS A 133 -1.13 7.12 -9.05
CA HIS A 133 -1.17 6.05 -10.03
C HIS A 133 -1.86 4.81 -9.44
N CYS A 134 -3.12 4.63 -9.78
CA CYS A 134 -3.94 3.50 -9.33
C CYS A 134 -3.78 2.32 -10.29
N HIS A 135 -3.74 1.11 -9.74
CA HIS A 135 -3.54 -0.12 -10.49
C HIS A 135 -4.71 -1.09 -10.32
N ASP A 136 -5.24 -1.55 -11.47
CA ASP A 136 -6.33 -2.52 -11.55
C ASP A 136 -7.62 -2.02 -10.87
N TRP A 137 -8.58 -2.92 -10.63
CA TRP A 137 -9.87 -2.59 -10.01
C TRP A 137 -9.78 -2.43 -8.49
N GLN A 138 -8.78 -3.08 -7.86
CA GLN A 138 -8.56 -2.95 -6.42
C GLN A 138 -8.15 -1.53 -6.01
#